data_bdaffdd19e540f032ee7d49f3f66f4fb
#
_entry.id   bdaffdd19e540f032ee7d49f3f66f4fb
#
_cell.length_a   1.000
_cell.length_b   1.000
_cell.length_c   1.000
_cell.angle_alpha   90.00
_cell.angle_beta   90.00
_cell.angle_gamma   90.00
#
_symmetry.space_group_name_H-M   'P 1'
#
loop_
_entity.id
_entity.type
_entity.pdbx_description
1 polymer ?
#
loop_
_entity_poly.entity_id
_entity_poly.type
_entity_poly.pdbx_seq_one_letter_code
_entity_poly.pdbx_strand_id
1 'polypeptide(L)'
;HHQPRRQRQMCIRDSSLPQRSQPWLSQSVFHQYRSESELLRYIQRLVSRDLSLVHGMIPLGSCTMKLNAAAELQPVSWPAFAALHPFAPADQAQGYRRLADDLEQWLAALTGFAAVSLQPNAGSQGEYAGLLVIRAWHRSRGEAHRDICLIPTSAHGTNPASAVMAGLKVVAVACDDEGNIDQQDLAAKAAEHADRLAALMVTYPSTHGVFETGIREICSVVHRNGGQVYLDGANLNAQVGLCRPGAFGADVCHLNLHKTFCIPHGGGGPGVGPIGVAAHLAPFLPGHPLQAGAASAIGPVSAAALGSASILPISWMYLRMMGAEALRQASAVALLSANYLAHRLDASYPVLFRGSTGRVAHECILDLRPLKRDAGIDVDDIAKRLMDYGFHAPTVSWPVAGTVMVEPTESESLAELDRFADALVAIREEIRAIETGTSDPQNNPLKRAPHTLAAVTADDWDRPYSRQQAAFPMEGQQASKVWPAVARIDNAFGDRNLVCTCPSVEAVAVAA
;
A
#
# COMPACT_ATOMS: atom_id res chain seq x y z
N HIS A 1 -3.92 -30.16 29.07
CA HIS A 1 -4.74 -29.13 28.40
C HIS A 1 -5.99 -28.67 29.18
N HIS A 2 -6.46 -29.37 30.21
CA HIS A 2 -7.66 -28.98 30.98
C HIS A 2 -7.38 -28.03 32.16
N GLN A 3 -6.18 -28.03 32.74
CA GLN A 3 -5.83 -27.17 33.87
C GLN A 3 -5.86 -25.66 33.60
N PRO A 4 -5.34 -25.14 32.49
CA PRO A 4 -5.37 -23.69 32.23
C PRO A 4 -6.78 -23.09 32.07
N ARG A 5 -7.74 -23.86 31.55
CA ARG A 5 -9.13 -23.40 31.40
C ARG A 5 -9.85 -23.30 32.75
N ARG A 6 -9.67 -24.28 33.64
CA ARG A 6 -10.27 -24.26 34.99
C ARG A 6 -9.69 -23.13 35.84
N GLN A 7 -8.39 -22.90 35.76
CA GLN A 7 -7.72 -21.82 36.49
C GLN A 7 -8.16 -20.43 35.99
N ARG A 8 -8.29 -20.23 34.68
CA ARG A 8 -8.87 -19.00 34.11
C ARG A 8 -10.32 -18.79 34.50
N GLN A 9 -11.14 -19.83 34.56
CA GLN A 9 -12.54 -19.73 35.00
C GLN A 9 -12.64 -19.38 36.49
N MET A 10 -11.74 -19.87 37.33
CA MET A 10 -11.71 -19.50 38.74
C MET A 10 -11.35 -18.01 38.91
N CYS A 11 -10.29 -17.54 38.28
CA CYS A 11 -9.89 -16.13 38.34
C CYS A 11 -11.00 -15.16 37.81
N ILE A 12 -11.80 -15.59 36.86
CA ILE A 12 -12.93 -14.77 36.36
C ILE A 12 -14.08 -14.75 37.36
N ARG A 13 -14.37 -15.87 38.05
CA ARG A 13 -15.46 -15.95 39.03
C ARG A 13 -15.17 -15.15 40.29
N ASP A 14 -13.91 -15.07 40.70
CA ASP A 14 -13.49 -14.39 41.92
C ASP A 14 -13.09 -12.93 41.67
N SER A 15 -13.29 -12.43 40.45
CA SER A 15 -13.00 -11.04 40.11
C SER A 15 -14.05 -10.10 40.73
N SER A 16 -13.57 -9.04 41.36
CA SER A 16 -14.41 -7.93 41.84
C SER A 16 -14.89 -7.01 40.71
N LEU A 17 -14.44 -7.24 39.49
CA LEU A 17 -14.86 -6.46 38.32
C LEU A 17 -16.29 -6.81 37.92
N PRO A 18 -17.09 -5.84 37.46
CA PRO A 18 -18.45 -6.10 36.95
C PRO A 18 -18.41 -7.15 35.85
N GLN A 19 -19.17 -8.19 36.02
CA GLN A 19 -19.30 -9.25 35.01
C GLN A 19 -20.36 -8.86 34.00
N ARG A 20 -20.08 -9.14 32.72
CA ARG A 20 -21.02 -8.95 31.65
C ARG A 20 -22.18 -9.94 31.78
N SER A 21 -23.40 -9.46 31.90
CA SER A 21 -24.62 -10.26 31.96
C SER A 21 -25.26 -10.45 30.57
N GLN A 22 -24.98 -9.56 29.63
CA GLN A 22 -25.58 -9.62 28.30
C GLN A 22 -24.89 -10.65 27.39
N PRO A 23 -25.61 -11.31 26.48
CA PRO A 23 -25.03 -12.18 25.47
C PRO A 23 -24.05 -11.40 24.57
N TRP A 24 -22.99 -12.07 24.14
CA TRP A 24 -21.99 -11.51 23.23
C TRP A 24 -21.58 -12.56 22.21
N LEU A 25 -21.13 -12.13 21.03
CA LEU A 25 -20.78 -13.02 19.91
C LEU A 25 -21.86 -14.09 19.67
N SER A 26 -23.13 -13.65 19.63
CA SER A 26 -24.29 -14.56 19.47
C SER A 26 -24.43 -15.10 18.04
N GLN A 27 -23.68 -14.57 17.08
CA GLN A 27 -23.69 -15.04 15.69
C GLN A 27 -23.19 -16.49 15.62
N SER A 28 -23.86 -17.31 14.82
CA SER A 28 -23.60 -18.75 14.73
C SER A 28 -22.16 -19.10 14.36
N VAL A 29 -21.50 -18.27 13.57
CA VAL A 29 -20.10 -18.45 13.14
C VAL A 29 -19.14 -18.60 14.32
N PHE A 30 -19.37 -17.89 15.44
CA PHE A 30 -18.53 -17.99 16.64
C PHE A 30 -18.79 -19.28 17.45
N HIS A 31 -19.81 -20.07 17.09
CA HIS A 31 -20.25 -21.27 17.83
C HIS A 31 -20.19 -22.54 16.99
N GLN A 32 -20.02 -22.47 15.67
CA GLN A 32 -20.09 -23.63 14.78
C GLN A 32 -18.74 -24.35 14.63
N TYR A 33 -17.66 -23.61 14.42
CA TYR A 33 -16.36 -24.18 14.06
C TYR A 33 -15.51 -24.42 15.32
N ARG A 34 -15.73 -25.58 15.95
CA ARG A 34 -15.16 -25.92 17.27
C ARG A 34 -13.92 -26.79 17.21
N SER A 35 -13.67 -27.47 16.10
CA SER A 35 -12.47 -28.26 15.86
C SER A 35 -11.53 -27.53 14.89
N GLU A 36 -10.24 -27.88 14.96
CA GLU A 36 -9.23 -27.34 14.03
C GLU A 36 -9.60 -27.63 12.57
N SER A 37 -10.05 -28.86 12.28
CA SER A 37 -10.45 -29.25 10.92
C SER A 37 -11.64 -28.44 10.39
N GLU A 38 -12.64 -28.19 11.23
CA GLU A 38 -13.83 -27.40 10.85
C GLU A 38 -13.43 -25.93 10.60
N LEU A 39 -12.59 -25.35 11.46
CA LEU A 39 -12.11 -23.99 11.31
C LEU A 39 -11.26 -23.85 10.05
N LEU A 40 -10.33 -24.78 9.79
CA LEU A 40 -9.50 -24.79 8.58
C LEU A 40 -10.35 -24.84 7.31
N ARG A 41 -11.37 -25.73 7.26
CA ARG A 41 -12.27 -25.81 6.11
C ARG A 41 -13.14 -24.57 5.95
N TYR A 42 -13.51 -23.92 7.04
CA TYR A 42 -14.23 -22.65 6.99
C TYR A 42 -13.35 -21.54 6.42
N ILE A 43 -12.12 -21.40 6.91
CA ILE A 43 -11.15 -20.43 6.39
C ILE A 43 -10.91 -20.67 4.89
N GLN A 44 -10.69 -21.93 4.49
CA GLN A 44 -10.46 -22.27 3.08
C GLN A 44 -11.64 -21.90 2.18
N ARG A 45 -12.90 -22.07 2.65
CA ARG A 45 -14.08 -21.62 1.90
C ARG A 45 -14.15 -20.10 1.72
N LEU A 46 -13.61 -19.32 2.66
CA LEU A 46 -13.55 -17.87 2.53
C LEU A 46 -12.42 -17.47 1.58
N VAL A 47 -11.23 -18.05 1.75
CA VAL A 47 -10.06 -17.78 0.91
C VAL A 47 -10.34 -18.08 -0.57
N SER A 48 -11.01 -19.19 -0.87
CA SER A 48 -11.30 -19.63 -2.24
C SER A 48 -12.36 -18.77 -2.98
N ARG A 49 -12.91 -17.75 -2.34
CA ARG A 49 -13.90 -16.85 -2.97
C ARG A 49 -13.28 -15.65 -3.66
N ASP A 50 -11.98 -15.44 -3.50
CA ASP A 50 -11.30 -14.29 -4.07
C ASP A 50 -9.94 -14.68 -4.61
N LEU A 51 -9.42 -13.82 -5.49
CA LEU A 51 -8.06 -13.94 -6.00
C LEU A 51 -7.06 -13.59 -4.91
N SER A 52 -5.95 -14.34 -4.90
CA SER A 52 -4.80 -14.05 -4.05
C SER A 52 -3.51 -14.24 -4.83
N LEU A 53 -2.39 -13.83 -4.27
CA LEU A 53 -1.07 -13.94 -4.91
C LEU A 53 -0.65 -15.38 -5.27
N VAL A 54 -1.30 -16.41 -4.70
CA VAL A 54 -1.06 -17.81 -5.09
C VAL A 54 -1.83 -18.22 -6.35
N HIS A 55 -2.78 -17.41 -6.82
CA HIS A 55 -3.52 -17.65 -8.06
C HIS A 55 -2.92 -16.89 -9.24
N GLY A 56 -2.35 -15.71 -9.01
CA GLY A 56 -1.78 -14.86 -10.03
C GLY A 56 -1.30 -13.53 -9.49
N MET A 57 -0.72 -12.73 -10.35
CA MET A 57 -0.26 -11.39 -10.05
C MET A 57 -1.40 -10.49 -9.58
N ILE A 58 -1.13 -9.65 -8.59
CA ILE A 58 -2.00 -8.55 -8.18
C ILE A 58 -1.30 -7.24 -8.50
N PRO A 59 -1.56 -6.62 -9.67
CA PRO A 59 -0.78 -5.53 -10.22
C PRO A 59 -1.19 -4.14 -9.67
N LEU A 60 -1.41 -4.04 -8.35
CA LEU A 60 -1.86 -2.80 -7.71
C LEU A 60 -0.74 -1.77 -7.66
N GLY A 61 -0.80 -0.77 -8.52
CA GLY A 61 0.10 0.38 -8.50
C GLY A 61 0.04 1.14 -7.19
N SER A 62 1.20 1.59 -6.73
CA SER A 62 1.43 2.26 -5.45
C SER A 62 1.15 1.40 -4.20
N CYS A 63 0.79 0.13 -4.39
CA CYS A 63 0.53 -0.82 -3.31
C CYS A 63 1.21 -2.15 -3.64
N THR A 64 2.52 -2.20 -3.48
CA THR A 64 3.37 -3.34 -3.84
C THR A 64 2.83 -4.65 -3.28
N MET A 65 2.36 -5.53 -4.15
CA MET A 65 1.84 -6.84 -3.80
C MET A 65 2.83 -7.92 -4.25
N LYS A 66 3.51 -8.54 -3.28
CA LYS A 66 4.50 -9.59 -3.51
C LYS A 66 4.08 -10.91 -2.92
N LEU A 67 4.29 -11.99 -3.66
CA LEU A 67 4.28 -13.34 -3.08
C LEU A 67 5.66 -13.60 -2.44
N ASN A 68 5.68 -13.68 -1.12
CA ASN A 68 6.91 -13.79 -0.34
C ASN A 68 7.24 -15.25 -0.02
N ALA A 69 8.53 -15.52 0.25
CA ALA A 69 8.96 -16.85 0.65
C ALA A 69 8.37 -17.26 2.00
N ALA A 70 7.84 -18.49 2.09
CA ALA A 70 7.27 -19.00 3.35
C ALA A 70 8.29 -19.02 4.51
N ALA A 71 9.59 -19.16 4.19
CA ALA A 71 10.67 -19.13 5.18
C ALA A 71 10.74 -17.78 5.93
N GLU A 72 10.38 -16.67 5.30
CA GLU A 72 10.38 -15.34 5.92
C GLU A 72 9.30 -15.22 7.00
N LEU A 73 8.21 -15.95 6.86
CA LEU A 73 7.08 -15.93 7.79
C LEU A 73 7.25 -16.88 8.98
N GLN A 74 8.12 -17.89 8.88
CA GLN A 74 8.26 -18.93 9.92
C GLN A 74 8.58 -18.36 11.32
N PRO A 75 9.50 -17.39 11.48
CA PRO A 75 9.85 -16.88 12.81
C PRO A 75 8.68 -16.24 13.56
N VAL A 76 7.67 -15.72 12.86
CA VAL A 76 6.49 -15.08 13.47
C VAL A 76 5.74 -16.03 14.41
N SER A 77 5.75 -17.32 14.11
CA SER A 77 5.08 -18.35 14.92
C SER A 77 5.98 -19.00 16.00
N TRP A 78 7.26 -18.72 16.00
CA TRP A 78 8.17 -19.30 16.99
C TRP A 78 7.89 -18.74 18.40
N PRO A 79 7.77 -19.60 19.42
CA PRO A 79 7.46 -19.13 20.78
C PRO A 79 8.41 -18.06 21.31
N ALA A 80 9.69 -18.11 20.93
CA ALA A 80 10.69 -17.13 21.32
C ALA A 80 10.36 -15.70 20.85
N PHE A 81 9.61 -15.56 19.74
CA PHE A 81 9.11 -14.28 19.24
C PHE A 81 7.64 -14.07 19.60
N ALA A 82 6.77 -15.05 19.34
CA ALA A 82 5.33 -14.92 19.47
C ALA A 82 4.83 -14.82 20.92
N ALA A 83 5.58 -15.35 21.89
CA ALA A 83 5.16 -15.40 23.30
C ALA A 83 5.70 -14.24 24.15
N LEU A 84 6.50 -13.33 23.58
CA LEU A 84 7.00 -12.16 24.30
C LEU A 84 5.98 -11.03 24.31
N HIS A 85 5.74 -10.46 25.49
CA HIS A 85 4.94 -9.25 25.63
C HIS A 85 5.75 -8.03 25.17
N PRO A 86 5.15 -7.04 24.45
CA PRO A 86 5.89 -5.86 23.98
C PRO A 86 6.48 -5.00 25.10
N PHE A 87 6.00 -5.14 26.33
CA PHE A 87 6.52 -4.46 27.53
C PHE A 87 7.30 -5.39 28.45
N ALA A 88 7.81 -6.50 27.93
CA ALA A 88 8.77 -7.32 28.68
C ALA A 88 10.01 -6.49 29.04
N PRO A 89 10.61 -6.71 30.25
CA PRO A 89 11.84 -6.03 30.61
C PRO A 89 12.93 -6.21 29.56
N ALA A 90 13.73 -5.15 29.32
CA ALA A 90 14.71 -5.11 28.25
C ALA A 90 15.76 -6.24 28.32
N ASP A 91 16.15 -6.65 29.52
CA ASP A 91 17.07 -7.76 29.77
C ASP A 91 16.47 -9.13 29.39
N GLN A 92 15.13 -9.25 29.35
CA GLN A 92 14.41 -10.46 28.92
C GLN A 92 14.07 -10.46 27.43
N ALA A 93 14.23 -9.33 26.73
CA ALA A 93 13.88 -9.14 25.33
C ALA A 93 15.09 -8.83 24.42
N GLN A 94 16.31 -9.24 24.82
CA GLN A 94 17.55 -8.92 24.11
C GLN A 94 17.57 -9.37 22.65
N GLY A 95 16.93 -10.52 22.34
CA GLY A 95 16.83 -11.02 20.97
C GLY A 95 16.04 -10.08 20.05
N TYR A 96 14.91 -9.54 20.52
CA TYR A 96 14.17 -8.52 19.80
C TYR A 96 14.95 -7.22 19.65
N ARG A 97 15.67 -6.81 20.68
CA ARG A 97 16.51 -5.61 20.61
C ARG A 97 17.55 -5.73 19.53
N ARG A 98 18.27 -6.86 19.50
CA ARG A 98 19.27 -7.14 18.46
C ARG A 98 18.66 -7.16 17.06
N LEU A 99 17.49 -7.79 16.89
CA LEU A 99 16.77 -7.81 15.62
C LEU A 99 16.41 -6.38 15.17
N ALA A 100 15.92 -5.56 16.10
CA ALA A 100 15.58 -4.17 15.81
C ALA A 100 16.82 -3.35 15.43
N ASP A 101 17.92 -3.47 16.20
CA ASP A 101 19.18 -2.79 15.94
C ASP A 101 19.75 -3.17 14.56
N ASP A 102 19.70 -4.46 14.18
CA ASP A 102 20.10 -4.92 12.84
C ASP A 102 19.23 -4.27 11.74
N LEU A 103 17.90 -4.26 11.93
CA LEU A 103 16.98 -3.66 10.96
C LEU A 103 17.21 -2.15 10.80
N GLU A 104 17.34 -1.43 11.91
CA GLU A 104 17.62 0.01 11.90
C GLU A 104 18.92 0.32 11.16
N GLN A 105 19.97 -0.46 11.44
CA GLN A 105 21.26 -0.32 10.74
C GLN A 105 21.17 -0.61 9.24
N TRP A 106 20.50 -1.70 8.85
CA TRP A 106 20.37 -2.07 7.44
C TRP A 106 19.51 -1.09 6.67
N LEU A 107 18.39 -0.65 7.25
CA LEU A 107 17.55 0.37 6.63
C LEU A 107 18.26 1.72 6.51
N ALA A 108 19.05 2.12 7.52
CA ALA A 108 19.89 3.30 7.45
C ALA A 108 20.94 3.20 6.32
N ALA A 109 21.59 2.05 6.19
CA ALA A 109 22.57 1.80 5.12
C ALA A 109 21.95 1.83 3.72
N LEU A 110 20.75 1.24 3.55
CA LEU A 110 20.03 1.20 2.29
C LEU A 110 19.54 2.58 1.85
N THR A 111 19.14 3.42 2.79
CA THR A 111 18.54 4.73 2.52
C THR A 111 19.53 5.89 2.62
N GLY A 112 20.70 5.69 3.24
CA GLY A 112 21.71 6.72 3.45
C GLY A 112 21.39 7.69 4.58
N PHE A 113 20.46 7.35 5.46
CA PHE A 113 20.14 8.15 6.66
C PHE A 113 21.05 7.80 7.84
N ALA A 114 21.13 8.72 8.79
CA ALA A 114 21.97 8.57 9.98
C ALA A 114 21.32 7.71 11.08
N ALA A 115 20.00 7.72 11.16
CA ALA A 115 19.25 6.96 12.16
C ALA A 115 17.86 6.57 11.61
N VAL A 116 17.32 5.48 12.16
CA VAL A 116 15.98 4.95 11.82
C VAL A 116 15.20 4.69 13.10
N SER A 117 13.89 4.86 13.06
CA SER A 117 12.97 4.42 14.11
C SER A 117 11.96 3.45 13.54
N LEU A 118 11.82 2.27 14.15
CA LEU A 118 10.83 1.24 13.80
C LEU A 118 9.47 1.44 14.51
N GLN A 119 9.30 2.53 15.25
CA GLN A 119 8.11 2.71 16.09
C GLN A 119 6.81 2.91 15.30
N PRO A 120 6.75 3.63 14.16
CA PRO A 120 5.49 3.84 13.44
C PRO A 120 4.89 2.53 12.90
N ASN A 121 3.57 2.33 13.09
CA ASN A 121 2.84 1.12 12.72
C ASN A 121 2.31 1.12 11.28
N ALA A 122 2.40 2.24 10.58
CA ALA A 122 1.88 2.38 9.22
C ALA A 122 2.62 3.51 8.49
N GLY A 123 2.50 3.56 7.16
CA GLY A 123 3.07 4.63 6.34
C GLY A 123 2.57 6.00 6.78
N SER A 124 1.27 6.18 6.92
CA SER A 124 0.68 7.45 7.37
C SER A 124 1.13 7.86 8.78
N GLN A 125 1.37 6.90 9.66
CA GLN A 125 1.96 7.19 10.98
C GLN A 125 3.44 7.57 10.86
N GLY A 126 4.18 6.98 9.91
CA GLY A 126 5.53 7.40 9.54
C GLY A 126 5.55 8.82 8.97
N GLU A 127 4.59 9.16 8.11
CA GLU A 127 4.42 10.54 7.61
C GLU A 127 4.24 11.52 8.77
N TYR A 128 3.29 11.25 9.64
CA TYR A 128 3.02 12.08 10.82
C TYR A 128 4.24 12.20 11.74
N ALA A 129 4.90 11.07 12.06
CA ALA A 129 6.09 11.06 12.90
C ALA A 129 7.24 11.87 12.30
N GLY A 130 7.50 11.72 11.00
CA GLY A 130 8.54 12.45 10.30
C GLY A 130 8.30 13.97 10.31
N LEU A 131 7.07 14.41 10.09
CA LEU A 131 6.70 15.82 10.17
C LEU A 131 6.79 16.38 11.60
N LEU A 132 6.45 15.58 12.62
CA LEU A 132 6.66 15.97 14.02
C LEU A 132 8.14 16.14 14.36
N VAL A 133 9.02 15.27 13.83
CA VAL A 133 10.49 15.37 13.96
C VAL A 133 10.98 16.68 13.35
N ILE A 134 10.57 17.02 12.14
CA ILE A 134 10.89 18.30 11.47
C ILE A 134 10.43 19.48 12.33
N ARG A 135 9.19 19.44 12.82
CA ARG A 135 8.67 20.51 13.68
C ARG A 135 9.41 20.65 15.01
N ALA A 136 9.80 19.54 15.62
CA ALA A 136 10.57 19.56 16.86
C ALA A 136 11.95 20.20 16.64
N TRP A 137 12.60 19.87 15.52
CA TRP A 137 13.87 20.49 15.12
C TRP A 137 13.74 22.00 14.91
N HIS A 138 12.73 22.47 14.15
CA HIS A 138 12.49 23.91 13.98
C HIS A 138 12.24 24.62 15.33
N ARG A 139 11.43 24.01 16.21
CA ARG A 139 11.18 24.55 17.56
C ARG A 139 12.45 24.67 18.39
N SER A 140 13.36 23.69 18.33
CA SER A 140 14.63 23.72 19.05
C SER A 140 15.55 24.86 18.61
N ARG A 141 15.32 25.40 17.41
CA ARG A 141 16.05 26.55 16.83
C ARG A 141 15.35 27.89 17.06
N GLY A 142 14.25 27.91 17.79
CA GLY A 142 13.42 29.10 17.94
C GLY A 142 12.54 29.43 16.73
N GLU A 143 12.40 28.54 15.78
CA GLU A 143 11.68 28.71 14.52
C GLU A 143 10.29 28.04 14.53
N ALA A 144 9.60 28.09 15.66
CA ALA A 144 8.28 27.45 15.83
C ALA A 144 7.19 28.07 14.89
N HIS A 145 7.44 29.23 14.32
CA HIS A 145 6.58 29.93 13.35
C HIS A 145 6.58 29.28 11.96
N ARG A 146 7.55 28.41 11.64
CA ARG A 146 7.58 27.68 10.38
C ARG A 146 6.47 26.64 10.35
N ASP A 147 5.42 26.94 9.59
CA ASP A 147 4.18 26.15 9.55
C ASP A 147 3.69 25.84 8.13
N ILE A 148 4.44 26.19 7.08
CA ILE A 148 4.09 25.91 5.68
C ILE A 148 4.72 24.58 5.25
N CYS A 149 3.92 23.72 4.62
CA CYS A 149 4.35 22.50 3.96
C CYS A 149 4.00 22.58 2.47
N LEU A 150 5.01 22.57 1.60
CA LEU A 150 4.82 22.47 0.15
C LEU A 150 4.53 21.01 -0.21
N ILE A 151 3.53 20.77 -1.07
CA ILE A 151 3.15 19.42 -1.50
C ILE A 151 2.83 19.44 -3.00
N PRO A 152 3.54 18.68 -3.86
CA PRO A 152 3.19 18.56 -5.28
C PRO A 152 1.80 17.96 -5.48
N THR A 153 1.11 18.38 -6.54
CA THR A 153 -0.21 17.85 -6.89
C THR A 153 -0.20 16.36 -7.24
N SER A 154 0.98 15.81 -7.55
CA SER A 154 1.22 14.37 -7.72
C SER A 154 1.35 13.60 -6.41
N ALA A 155 1.33 14.24 -5.23
CA ALA A 155 1.52 13.54 -3.97
C ALA A 155 0.33 12.62 -3.63
N HIS A 156 0.61 11.55 -2.86
CA HIS A 156 -0.44 10.70 -2.33
C HIS A 156 -1.39 11.50 -1.41
N GLY A 157 -2.69 11.19 -1.44
CA GLY A 157 -3.71 11.92 -0.67
C GLY A 157 -3.49 11.92 0.86
N THR A 158 -2.68 10.99 1.39
CA THR A 158 -2.31 10.96 2.81
C THR A 158 -1.32 12.07 3.20
N ASN A 159 -0.49 12.55 2.26
CA ASN A 159 0.51 13.57 2.55
C ASN A 159 -0.10 14.89 3.06
N PRO A 160 -1.08 15.50 2.37
CA PRO A 160 -1.73 16.71 2.90
C PRO A 160 -2.47 16.45 4.22
N ALA A 161 -3.09 15.27 4.40
CA ALA A 161 -3.76 14.92 5.65
C ALA A 161 -2.75 14.84 6.82
N SER A 162 -1.61 14.19 6.63
CA SER A 162 -0.54 14.09 7.62
C SER A 162 0.08 15.45 7.95
N ALA A 163 0.23 16.33 6.96
CA ALA A 163 0.71 17.69 7.16
C ALA A 163 -0.24 18.50 8.05
N VAL A 164 -1.55 18.45 7.78
CA VAL A 164 -2.58 19.11 8.60
C VAL A 164 -2.61 18.53 10.02
N MET A 165 -2.57 17.22 10.18
CA MET A 165 -2.48 16.56 11.50
C MET A 165 -1.25 16.99 12.28
N ALA A 166 -0.11 17.18 11.62
CA ALA A 166 1.10 17.71 12.23
C ALA A 166 1.00 19.22 12.55
N GLY A 167 -0.09 19.90 12.20
CA GLY A 167 -0.32 21.32 12.42
C GLY A 167 0.41 22.21 11.42
N LEU A 168 0.64 21.71 10.21
CA LEU A 168 1.17 22.48 9.08
C LEU A 168 0.06 22.92 8.13
N LYS A 169 0.31 24.00 7.40
CA LYS A 169 -0.56 24.53 6.34
C LYS A 169 -0.02 24.07 5.00
N VAL A 170 -0.86 23.44 4.21
CA VAL A 170 -0.48 22.90 2.91
C VAL A 170 -0.53 23.99 1.85
N VAL A 171 0.54 24.09 1.06
CA VAL A 171 0.60 24.89 -0.17
C VAL A 171 0.92 23.92 -1.32
N ALA A 172 0.00 23.82 -2.28
CA ALA A 172 0.16 22.94 -3.41
C ALA A 172 1.19 23.48 -4.40
N VAL A 173 2.04 22.59 -4.93
CA VAL A 173 2.99 22.87 -6.01
C VAL A 173 2.49 22.18 -7.27
N ALA A 174 2.51 22.89 -8.40
CA ALA A 174 2.07 22.34 -9.69
C ALA A 174 3.02 21.24 -10.18
N CYS A 175 2.46 20.35 -11.02
CA CYS A 175 3.25 19.45 -11.87
C CYS A 175 3.11 19.89 -13.33
N ASP A 176 4.12 19.60 -14.15
CA ASP A 176 4.10 19.82 -15.58
C ASP A 176 3.28 18.73 -16.32
N ASP A 177 3.11 18.89 -17.64
CA ASP A 177 2.35 17.95 -18.47
C ASP A 177 3.04 16.57 -18.60
N GLU A 178 4.31 16.46 -18.26
CA GLU A 178 5.09 15.21 -18.26
C GLU A 178 5.04 14.50 -16.90
N GLY A 179 4.34 15.10 -15.93
CA GLY A 179 4.15 14.54 -14.59
C GLY A 179 5.28 14.80 -13.60
N ASN A 180 6.23 15.69 -13.93
CA ASN A 180 7.28 16.14 -13.02
C ASN A 180 6.83 17.35 -12.20
N ILE A 181 7.55 17.67 -11.12
CA ILE A 181 7.32 18.86 -10.33
C ILE A 181 7.70 20.10 -11.15
N ASP A 182 6.82 21.07 -11.26
CA ASP A 182 7.15 22.38 -11.84
C ASP A 182 8.12 23.10 -10.92
N GLN A 183 9.40 23.10 -11.33
CA GLN A 183 10.49 23.68 -10.55
C GLN A 183 10.40 25.21 -10.45
N GLN A 184 9.74 25.88 -11.40
CA GLN A 184 9.55 27.34 -11.35
C GLN A 184 8.48 27.69 -10.31
N ASP A 185 7.36 26.97 -10.32
CA ASP A 185 6.32 27.12 -9.32
C ASP A 185 6.82 26.76 -7.90
N LEU A 186 7.61 25.67 -7.79
CA LEU A 186 8.26 25.30 -6.52
C LEU A 186 9.17 26.42 -6.01
N ALA A 187 10.05 26.95 -6.86
CA ALA A 187 10.99 27.99 -6.46
C ALA A 187 10.28 29.28 -6.05
N ALA A 188 9.23 29.68 -6.79
CA ALA A 188 8.41 30.85 -6.48
C ALA A 188 7.71 30.70 -5.11
N LYS A 189 7.05 29.58 -4.85
CA LYS A 189 6.38 29.30 -3.59
C LYS A 189 7.33 29.12 -2.40
N ALA A 190 8.48 28.49 -2.62
CA ALA A 190 9.51 28.39 -1.59
C ALA A 190 10.05 29.76 -1.18
N ALA A 191 10.27 30.67 -2.15
CA ALA A 191 10.70 32.03 -1.88
C ALA A 191 9.61 32.89 -1.21
N GLU A 192 8.36 32.79 -1.68
CA GLU A 192 7.20 33.48 -1.08
C GLU A 192 7.02 33.13 0.40
N HIS A 193 7.25 31.87 0.74
CA HIS A 193 7.03 31.37 2.09
C HIS A 193 8.35 31.15 2.87
N ALA A 194 9.49 31.67 2.43
CA ALA A 194 10.81 31.36 2.98
C ALA A 194 10.89 31.55 4.51
N ASP A 195 10.26 32.55 5.06
CA ASP A 195 10.22 32.82 6.51
C ASP A 195 9.42 31.75 7.29
N ARG A 196 8.44 31.11 6.66
CA ARG A 196 7.51 30.16 7.27
C ARG A 196 7.64 28.74 6.73
N LEU A 197 8.50 28.50 5.76
CA LEU A 197 8.65 27.18 5.14
C LEU A 197 9.19 26.16 6.15
N ALA A 198 8.39 25.18 6.51
CA ALA A 198 8.78 24.09 7.40
C ALA A 198 9.29 22.88 6.62
N ALA A 199 8.55 22.46 5.58
CA ALA A 199 8.86 21.25 4.83
C ALA A 199 8.35 21.29 3.38
N LEU A 200 8.97 20.47 2.54
CA LEU A 200 8.39 19.92 1.32
C LEU A 200 8.12 18.43 1.56
N MET A 201 6.93 17.92 1.19
CA MET A 201 6.69 16.48 1.06
C MET A 201 6.76 16.10 -0.42
N VAL A 202 7.62 15.17 -0.77
CA VAL A 202 7.83 14.71 -2.15
C VAL A 202 7.87 13.20 -2.22
N THR A 203 7.29 12.59 -3.25
CA THR A 203 7.37 11.16 -3.55
C THR A 203 8.43 10.93 -4.63
N TYR A 204 9.30 9.93 -4.45
CA TYR A 204 10.35 9.61 -5.43
C TYR A 204 10.55 8.08 -5.55
N PRO A 205 10.42 7.48 -6.75
CA PRO A 205 9.83 8.09 -7.95
C PRO A 205 8.43 8.63 -7.69
N SER A 206 7.96 9.57 -8.53
CA SER A 206 6.64 10.18 -8.33
C SER A 206 5.51 9.16 -8.50
N THR A 207 4.34 9.47 -7.97
CA THR A 207 3.12 8.65 -8.20
C THR A 207 2.68 8.61 -9.66
N HIS A 208 3.24 9.44 -10.52
CA HIS A 208 3.08 9.36 -11.97
C HIS A 208 3.95 8.25 -12.62
N GLY A 209 4.73 7.51 -11.82
CA GLY A 209 5.59 6.44 -12.30
C GLY A 209 6.86 6.95 -13.00
N VAL A 210 7.30 8.16 -12.70
CA VAL A 210 8.50 8.77 -13.31
C VAL A 210 9.54 9.19 -12.26
N PHE A 211 10.81 9.12 -12.64
CA PHE A 211 11.90 9.65 -11.83
C PHE A 211 12.02 11.16 -12.03
N GLU A 212 11.89 11.90 -10.95
CA GLU A 212 12.12 13.33 -10.90
C GLU A 212 13.60 13.63 -11.09
N THR A 213 13.99 14.02 -12.33
CA THR A 213 15.41 14.24 -12.68
C THR A 213 16.03 15.41 -11.94
N GLY A 214 15.20 16.40 -11.54
CA GLY A 214 15.61 17.58 -10.79
C GLY A 214 15.63 17.41 -9.27
N ILE A 215 15.49 16.20 -8.72
CA ILE A 215 15.29 15.97 -7.28
C ILE A 215 16.35 16.65 -6.39
N ARG A 216 17.62 16.69 -6.81
CA ARG A 216 18.69 17.36 -6.05
C ARG A 216 18.49 18.87 -5.98
N GLU A 217 18.09 19.49 -7.08
CA GLU A 217 17.80 20.92 -7.12
C GLU A 217 16.53 21.25 -6.34
N ILE A 218 15.50 20.42 -6.44
CA ILE A 218 14.28 20.52 -5.63
C ILE A 218 14.64 20.55 -4.14
N CYS A 219 15.44 19.60 -3.66
CA CYS A 219 15.92 19.57 -2.28
C CYS A 219 16.70 20.86 -1.92
N SER A 220 17.59 21.28 -2.81
CA SER A 220 18.42 22.49 -2.62
C SER A 220 17.59 23.76 -2.53
N VAL A 221 16.55 23.92 -3.36
CA VAL A 221 15.60 25.04 -3.28
C VAL A 221 14.92 25.11 -1.92
N VAL A 222 14.45 23.98 -1.40
CA VAL A 222 13.79 23.92 -0.09
C VAL A 222 14.74 24.28 1.05
N HIS A 223 15.96 23.73 1.03
CA HIS A 223 16.97 24.01 2.06
C HIS A 223 17.40 25.48 2.06
N ARG A 224 17.63 26.09 0.88
CA ARG A 224 17.97 27.52 0.79
C ARG A 224 16.91 28.45 1.39
N ASN A 225 15.64 27.98 1.41
CA ASN A 225 14.53 28.71 2.01
C ASN A 225 14.20 28.26 3.45
N GLY A 226 15.10 27.49 4.09
CA GLY A 226 15.01 27.10 5.50
C GLY A 226 14.12 25.90 5.79
N GLY A 227 13.47 25.30 4.79
CA GLY A 227 12.65 24.11 4.93
C GLY A 227 13.45 22.81 5.00
N GLN A 228 12.79 21.73 5.38
CA GLN A 228 13.31 20.36 5.35
C GLN A 228 12.61 19.55 4.27
N VAL A 229 13.29 18.54 3.71
CA VAL A 229 12.70 17.66 2.69
C VAL A 229 12.25 16.36 3.33
N TYR A 230 10.93 16.16 3.34
CA TYR A 230 10.30 14.89 3.66
C TYR A 230 10.06 14.09 2.37
N LEU A 231 10.66 12.92 2.26
CA LEU A 231 10.47 12.02 1.14
C LEU A 231 9.48 10.91 1.50
N ASP A 232 8.42 10.81 0.74
CA ASP A 232 7.52 9.66 0.78
C ASP A 232 8.21 8.49 0.08
N GLY A 233 8.77 7.59 0.89
CA GLY A 233 9.41 6.36 0.46
C GLY A 233 8.56 5.13 0.74
N ALA A 234 7.25 5.28 0.78
CA ALA A 234 6.32 4.17 1.01
C ALA A 234 6.64 2.97 0.10
N ASN A 235 7.06 3.23 -1.12
CA ASN A 235 7.57 2.23 -2.05
C ASN A 235 9.01 2.56 -2.47
N LEU A 236 9.95 1.70 -2.09
CA LEU A 236 11.35 1.80 -2.46
C LEU A 236 11.78 0.78 -3.53
N ASN A 237 10.85 0.10 -4.19
CA ASN A 237 11.16 -0.95 -5.17
C ASN A 237 12.06 -0.48 -6.32
N ALA A 238 12.01 0.82 -6.65
CA ALA A 238 12.87 1.41 -7.67
C ALA A 238 14.19 1.97 -7.14
N GLN A 239 14.47 1.87 -5.82
CA GLN A 239 15.57 2.60 -5.20
C GLN A 239 16.59 1.70 -4.49
N VAL A 240 16.13 0.62 -3.85
CA VAL A 240 16.99 -0.23 -3.00
C VAL A 240 18.20 -0.73 -3.79
N GLY A 241 19.40 -0.40 -3.30
CA GLY A 241 20.67 -0.76 -3.95
C GLY A 241 21.02 0.04 -5.22
N LEU A 242 20.14 0.94 -5.69
CA LEU A 242 20.36 1.79 -6.87
C LEU A 242 20.57 3.26 -6.50
N CYS A 243 19.80 3.80 -5.57
CA CYS A 243 20.00 5.14 -5.04
C CYS A 243 19.67 5.20 -3.55
N ARG A 244 20.08 6.30 -2.89
CA ARG A 244 19.86 6.51 -1.45
C ARG A 244 19.19 7.87 -1.24
N PRO A 245 17.98 7.91 -0.68
CA PRO A 245 17.28 9.18 -0.41
C PRO A 245 18.09 10.21 0.37
N GLY A 246 18.78 9.79 1.42
CA GLY A 246 19.64 10.69 2.21
C GLY A 246 20.82 11.28 1.42
N ALA A 247 21.28 10.62 0.33
CA ALA A 247 22.39 11.07 -0.47
C ALA A 247 22.02 12.13 -1.53
N PHE A 248 20.74 12.27 -1.88
CA PHE A 248 20.30 13.30 -2.81
C PHE A 248 19.60 14.50 -2.14
N GLY A 249 19.48 14.50 -0.82
CA GLY A 249 19.05 15.68 -0.08
C GLY A 249 17.74 15.53 0.69
N ALA A 250 17.17 14.32 0.80
CA ALA A 250 16.06 14.09 1.71
C ALA A 250 16.54 14.13 3.17
N ASP A 251 15.78 14.80 4.04
CA ASP A 251 16.08 14.92 5.47
C ASP A 251 15.33 13.86 6.31
N VAL A 252 14.14 13.49 5.86
CA VAL A 252 13.31 12.43 6.44
C VAL A 252 12.73 11.58 5.32
N CYS A 253 12.64 10.28 5.55
CA CYS A 253 11.92 9.37 4.67
C CYS A 253 11.17 8.33 5.50
N HIS A 254 9.88 8.11 5.24
CA HIS A 254 9.23 6.91 5.74
C HIS A 254 9.35 5.75 4.76
N LEU A 255 9.31 4.55 5.28
CA LEU A 255 9.39 3.30 4.53
C LEU A 255 8.17 2.46 4.88
N ASN A 256 7.66 1.67 3.92
CA ASN A 256 6.66 0.66 4.26
C ASN A 256 7.27 -0.74 4.16
N LEU A 257 7.52 -1.37 5.33
CA LEU A 257 8.06 -2.73 5.33
C LEU A 257 7.06 -3.74 4.74
N HIS A 258 5.78 -3.42 4.75
CA HIS A 258 4.69 -4.18 4.12
C HIS A 258 4.54 -3.93 2.61
N LYS A 259 5.50 -3.28 1.98
CA LYS A 259 5.61 -3.12 0.51
C LYS A 259 6.95 -3.71 0.04
N THR A 260 8.00 -2.90 0.00
CA THR A 260 9.33 -3.31 -0.51
C THR A 260 9.99 -4.43 0.30
N PHE A 261 9.74 -4.50 1.62
CA PHE A 261 10.45 -5.40 2.54
C PHE A 261 9.60 -6.60 3.01
N CYS A 262 8.69 -7.07 2.17
CA CYS A 262 8.04 -8.38 2.22
C CYS A 262 7.08 -8.68 3.38
N ILE A 263 6.75 -7.74 4.26
CA ILE A 263 5.67 -7.97 5.21
C ILE A 263 4.36 -8.04 4.43
N PRO A 264 3.55 -9.12 4.57
CA PRO A 264 2.27 -9.25 3.88
C PRO A 264 1.28 -8.17 4.32
N HIS A 265 0.42 -7.71 3.40
CA HIS A 265 -0.65 -6.77 3.74
C HIS A 265 -1.72 -7.36 4.66
N GLY A 266 -1.85 -8.69 4.72
CA GLY A 266 -2.66 -9.43 5.68
C GLY A 266 -4.15 -9.08 5.69
N GLY A 267 -4.70 -8.72 4.52
CA GLY A 267 -6.12 -8.33 4.43
C GLY A 267 -6.44 -7.01 5.14
N GLY A 268 -5.52 -6.06 5.14
CA GLY A 268 -5.62 -4.79 5.84
C GLY A 268 -4.97 -4.80 7.24
N GLY A 269 -4.27 -5.89 7.54
CA GLY A 269 -3.58 -6.11 8.80
C GLY A 269 -2.21 -5.49 8.87
N PRO A 270 -1.41 -5.87 9.91
CA PRO A 270 -0.49 -4.94 10.53
C PRO A 270 0.57 -4.45 9.55
N GLY A 271 0.83 -3.14 9.61
CA GLY A 271 1.90 -2.49 8.87
C GLY A 271 3.08 -2.13 9.76
N VAL A 272 4.18 -1.74 9.14
CA VAL A 272 5.30 -1.07 9.79
C VAL A 272 5.77 0.04 8.85
N GLY A 273 5.83 1.26 9.39
CA GLY A 273 6.21 2.47 8.64
C GLY A 273 7.42 3.18 9.24
N PRO A 274 8.63 2.58 9.24
CA PRO A 274 9.81 3.19 9.82
C PRO A 274 10.10 4.55 9.22
N ILE A 275 10.72 5.43 10.00
CA ILE A 275 11.28 6.68 9.50
C ILE A 275 12.79 6.67 9.59
N GLY A 276 13.46 7.01 8.48
CA GLY A 276 14.87 7.31 8.42
C GLY A 276 15.08 8.82 8.42
N VAL A 277 16.09 9.31 9.15
CA VAL A 277 16.34 10.74 9.29
C VAL A 277 17.81 11.11 9.12
N ALA A 278 18.08 12.34 8.64
CA ALA A 278 19.39 12.93 8.58
C ALA A 278 19.96 13.17 9.99
N ALA A 279 21.27 13.30 10.11
CA ALA A 279 21.97 13.37 11.39
C ALA A 279 21.46 14.46 12.34
N HIS A 280 21.13 15.65 11.81
CA HIS A 280 20.62 16.76 12.63
C HIS A 280 19.20 16.52 13.18
N LEU A 281 18.44 15.58 12.60
CA LEU A 281 17.11 15.22 13.04
C LEU A 281 17.10 13.99 13.96
N ALA A 282 18.18 13.21 14.01
CA ALA A 282 18.25 11.99 14.82
C ALA A 282 17.90 12.16 16.31
N PRO A 283 18.29 13.27 16.99
CA PRO A 283 17.92 13.49 18.39
C PRO A 283 16.41 13.66 18.63
N PHE A 284 15.62 13.92 17.58
CA PHE A 284 14.18 14.16 17.66
C PHE A 284 13.32 12.95 17.31
N LEU A 285 13.93 11.79 16.99
CA LEU A 285 13.19 10.55 16.72
C LEU A 285 12.23 10.21 17.87
N PRO A 286 11.13 9.47 17.59
CA PRO A 286 10.15 9.11 18.61
C PRO A 286 10.77 8.44 19.82
N GLY A 287 10.53 8.99 21.00
CA GLY A 287 10.88 8.38 22.30
C GLY A 287 9.80 7.42 22.77
N HIS A 288 10.08 6.71 23.86
CA HIS A 288 9.08 5.87 24.52
C HIS A 288 9.35 5.82 26.03
N PRO A 289 8.30 5.86 26.91
CA PRO A 289 8.47 5.88 28.37
C PRO A 289 9.21 4.66 28.92
N LEU A 290 9.18 3.54 28.22
CA LEU A 290 9.83 2.28 28.61
C LEU A 290 11.24 2.10 28.03
N GLN A 291 11.75 3.09 27.33
CA GLN A 291 13.09 3.06 26.73
C GLN A 291 13.85 4.35 27.06
N ALA A 292 15.13 4.23 27.34
CA ALA A 292 15.99 5.40 27.39
C ALA A 292 16.03 6.07 26.01
N GLY A 293 15.78 7.36 25.94
CA GLY A 293 15.75 8.14 24.72
C GLY A 293 16.46 9.47 24.86
N ALA A 294 16.65 10.19 23.76
CA ALA A 294 17.17 11.54 23.76
C ALA A 294 16.19 12.50 24.47
N ALA A 295 16.71 13.47 25.21
CA ALA A 295 15.89 14.47 25.90
C ALA A 295 15.07 15.35 24.94
N SER A 296 15.51 15.47 23.67
CA SER A 296 14.83 16.20 22.60
C SER A 296 13.85 15.35 21.78
N ALA A 297 13.74 14.04 22.06
CA ALA A 297 12.85 13.14 21.35
C ALA A 297 11.39 13.62 21.39
N ILE A 298 10.67 13.45 20.29
CA ILE A 298 9.21 13.63 20.30
C ILE A 298 8.57 12.50 21.14
N GLY A 299 7.34 12.72 21.60
CA GLY A 299 6.59 11.68 22.32
C GLY A 299 6.40 10.42 21.48
N PRO A 300 5.91 9.31 22.09
CA PRO A 300 5.65 8.08 21.36
C PRO A 300 4.55 8.29 20.32
N VAL A 301 4.73 7.68 19.14
CA VAL A 301 3.73 7.67 18.06
C VAL A 301 2.94 6.36 18.02
N SER A 302 3.37 5.36 18.76
CA SER A 302 2.64 4.10 18.94
C SER A 302 2.70 3.62 20.39
N ALA A 303 1.79 2.70 20.76
CA ALA A 303 1.69 2.18 22.12
C ALA A 303 2.91 1.34 22.54
N ALA A 304 3.55 0.67 21.59
CA ALA A 304 4.75 -0.14 21.85
C ALA A 304 5.99 0.51 21.23
N ALA A 305 7.12 0.40 21.89
CA ALA A 305 8.38 1.02 21.51
C ALA A 305 8.91 0.59 20.12
N LEU A 306 8.64 -0.65 19.72
CA LEU A 306 8.97 -1.20 18.41
C LEU A 306 7.74 -1.32 17.48
N GLY A 307 6.66 -0.59 17.77
CA GLY A 307 5.45 -0.61 16.96
C GLY A 307 4.88 -2.02 16.79
N SER A 308 4.82 -2.51 15.57
CA SER A 308 4.32 -3.86 15.21
C SER A 308 5.44 -4.91 15.31
N ALA A 309 6.02 -5.08 16.49
CA ALA A 309 7.22 -5.88 16.71
C ALA A 309 7.11 -7.33 16.20
N SER A 310 5.92 -7.95 16.30
CA SER A 310 5.70 -9.36 15.94
C SER A 310 5.98 -9.68 14.46
N ILE A 311 5.94 -8.70 13.56
CA ILE A 311 6.16 -8.89 12.11
C ILE A 311 7.52 -8.37 11.64
N LEU A 312 8.31 -7.73 12.49
CA LEU A 312 9.67 -7.31 12.15
C LEU A 312 10.59 -8.48 11.72
N PRO A 313 10.45 -9.69 12.28
CA PRO A 313 11.23 -10.84 11.84
C PRO A 313 11.11 -11.12 10.33
N ILE A 314 9.99 -10.82 9.69
CA ILE A 314 9.77 -11.04 8.25
C ILE A 314 10.76 -10.20 7.42
N SER A 315 10.80 -8.89 7.65
CA SER A 315 11.75 -8.01 6.95
C SER A 315 13.20 -8.31 7.31
N TRP A 316 13.46 -8.68 8.56
CA TRP A 316 14.80 -9.11 8.97
C TRP A 316 15.25 -10.35 8.19
N MET A 317 14.38 -11.37 8.07
CA MET A 317 14.63 -12.58 7.28
C MET A 317 14.85 -12.24 5.80
N TYR A 318 13.98 -11.43 5.21
CA TYR A 318 14.10 -10.99 3.83
C TYR A 318 15.47 -10.34 3.55
N LEU A 319 15.83 -9.33 4.33
CA LEU A 319 17.11 -8.63 4.15
C LEU A 319 18.31 -9.55 4.35
N ARG A 320 18.22 -10.45 5.35
CA ARG A 320 19.29 -11.42 5.65
C ARG A 320 19.47 -12.47 4.57
N MET A 321 18.37 -12.97 3.99
CA MET A 321 18.40 -13.99 2.95
C MET A 321 18.83 -13.43 1.59
N MET A 322 18.35 -12.23 1.24
CA MET A 322 18.67 -11.58 -0.03
C MET A 322 20.12 -11.09 -0.08
N GLY A 323 20.57 -10.40 0.96
CA GLY A 323 21.85 -9.71 0.92
C GLY A 323 21.87 -8.55 -0.09
N ALA A 324 22.97 -7.79 -0.12
CA ALA A 324 23.05 -6.53 -0.86
C ALA A 324 22.86 -6.72 -2.39
N GLU A 325 23.47 -7.76 -2.96
CA GLU A 325 23.43 -7.95 -4.42
C GLU A 325 22.04 -8.37 -4.91
N ALA A 326 21.37 -9.32 -4.24
CA ALA A 326 20.03 -9.73 -4.66
C ALA A 326 18.99 -8.63 -4.41
N LEU A 327 19.15 -7.80 -3.37
CA LEU A 327 18.29 -6.61 -3.18
C LEU A 327 18.44 -5.61 -4.33
N ARG A 328 19.67 -5.38 -4.81
CA ARG A 328 19.90 -4.52 -5.98
C ARG A 328 19.29 -5.12 -7.25
N GLN A 329 19.44 -6.44 -7.43
CA GLN A 329 18.80 -7.15 -8.55
C GLN A 329 17.28 -7.08 -8.49
N ALA A 330 16.67 -7.23 -7.32
CA ALA A 330 15.24 -7.08 -7.13
C ALA A 330 14.72 -5.72 -7.64
N SER A 331 15.38 -4.62 -7.26
CA SER A 331 15.03 -3.29 -7.78
C SER A 331 15.21 -3.18 -9.29
N ALA A 332 16.27 -3.74 -9.84
CA ALA A 332 16.52 -3.74 -11.29
C ALA A 332 15.43 -4.53 -12.04
N VAL A 333 15.01 -5.68 -11.50
CA VAL A 333 13.93 -6.50 -12.09
C VAL A 333 12.59 -5.79 -11.98
N ALA A 334 12.28 -5.12 -10.85
CA ALA A 334 11.04 -4.33 -10.72
C ALA A 334 10.93 -3.24 -11.79
N LEU A 335 12.04 -2.50 -12.03
CA LEU A 335 12.11 -1.52 -13.11
C LEU A 335 11.96 -2.15 -14.51
N LEU A 336 12.62 -3.28 -14.73
CA LEU A 336 12.56 -3.99 -16.01
C LEU A 336 11.15 -4.50 -16.28
N SER A 337 10.48 -5.12 -15.31
CA SER A 337 9.12 -5.66 -15.44
C SER A 337 8.10 -4.57 -15.77
N ALA A 338 8.17 -3.41 -15.11
CA ALA A 338 7.29 -2.29 -15.40
C ALA A 338 7.50 -1.73 -16.83
N ASN A 339 8.76 -1.57 -17.23
CA ASN A 339 9.09 -1.11 -18.59
C ASN A 339 8.73 -2.15 -19.66
N TYR A 340 8.83 -3.45 -19.34
CA TYR A 340 8.38 -4.51 -20.22
C TYR A 340 6.88 -4.45 -20.48
N LEU A 341 6.06 -4.34 -19.42
CA LEU A 341 4.61 -4.19 -19.56
C LEU A 341 4.23 -2.87 -20.27
N ALA A 342 4.88 -1.77 -19.92
CA ALA A 342 4.66 -0.49 -20.57
C ALA A 342 4.93 -0.57 -22.09
N HIS A 343 5.98 -1.29 -22.50
CA HIS A 343 6.29 -1.51 -23.91
C HIS A 343 5.26 -2.43 -24.60
N ARG A 344 4.91 -3.56 -23.95
CA ARG A 344 3.94 -4.53 -24.49
C ARG A 344 2.55 -3.95 -24.70
N LEU A 345 2.15 -3.02 -23.84
CA LEU A 345 0.78 -2.50 -23.80
C LEU A 345 0.60 -1.17 -24.52
N ASP A 346 1.65 -0.43 -24.84
CA ASP A 346 1.61 0.94 -25.36
C ASP A 346 0.77 1.10 -26.65
N ALA A 347 0.82 0.12 -27.54
CA ALA A 347 0.02 0.13 -28.78
C ALA A 347 -1.48 -0.07 -28.54
N SER A 348 -1.86 -0.67 -27.40
CA SER A 348 -3.25 -0.97 -27.04
C SER A 348 -3.82 0.03 -26.03
N TYR A 349 -2.97 0.50 -25.11
CA TYR A 349 -3.27 1.42 -24.03
C TYR A 349 -2.09 2.38 -23.85
N PRO A 350 -2.22 3.63 -24.30
CA PRO A 350 -1.10 4.58 -24.20
C PRO A 350 -0.60 4.74 -22.77
N VAL A 351 0.72 4.72 -22.60
CA VAL A 351 1.35 5.04 -21.31
C VAL A 351 1.33 6.55 -21.12
N LEU A 352 0.65 7.01 -20.06
CA LEU A 352 0.32 8.43 -19.88
C LEU A 352 1.57 9.27 -19.56
N PHE A 353 2.43 8.79 -18.66
CA PHE A 353 3.64 9.52 -18.27
C PHE A 353 4.88 8.67 -18.50
N ARG A 354 5.93 9.32 -18.97
CA ARG A 354 7.26 8.74 -19.18
C ARG A 354 8.31 9.75 -18.77
N GLY A 355 9.38 9.28 -18.14
CA GLY A 355 10.52 10.15 -17.88
C GLY A 355 11.21 10.63 -19.16
N SER A 356 12.14 11.58 -19.04
CA SER A 356 12.90 12.18 -20.16
C SER A 356 13.62 11.16 -21.07
N THR A 357 13.84 9.93 -20.59
CA THR A 357 14.43 8.82 -21.36
C THR A 357 13.38 7.96 -22.08
N GLY A 358 12.09 8.31 -22.02
CA GLY A 358 10.98 7.55 -22.59
C GLY A 358 10.63 6.29 -21.77
N ARG A 359 11.12 6.17 -20.54
CA ARG A 359 10.93 5.02 -19.65
C ARG A 359 10.08 5.37 -18.44
N VAL A 360 9.50 4.33 -17.83
CA VAL A 360 8.80 4.41 -16.55
C VAL A 360 9.69 3.91 -15.40
N ALA A 361 9.29 4.18 -14.17
CA ALA A 361 9.93 3.62 -12.99
C ALA A 361 9.50 2.15 -12.75
N HIS A 362 9.12 1.79 -11.53
CA HIS A 362 8.66 0.43 -11.17
C HIS A 362 7.16 0.21 -11.39
N GLU A 363 6.46 1.22 -11.85
CA GLU A 363 5.02 1.20 -12.17
C GLU A 363 4.75 2.09 -13.38
N CYS A 364 3.62 1.89 -14.06
CA CYS A 364 3.19 2.71 -15.18
C CYS A 364 1.70 3.01 -15.11
N ILE A 365 1.31 4.12 -15.73
CA ILE A 365 -0.09 4.55 -15.85
C ILE A 365 -0.55 4.37 -17.29
N LEU A 366 -1.58 3.54 -17.51
CA LEU A 366 -2.21 3.34 -18.80
C LEU A 366 -3.45 4.25 -18.91
N ASP A 367 -3.54 4.99 -20.00
CA ASP A 367 -4.65 5.91 -20.27
C ASP A 367 -5.82 5.19 -20.95
N LEU A 368 -6.94 5.06 -20.25
CA LEU A 368 -8.15 4.40 -20.76
C LEU A 368 -9.23 5.42 -21.18
N ARG A 369 -9.00 6.71 -20.99
CA ARG A 369 -9.98 7.76 -21.33
C ARG A 369 -10.41 7.78 -22.80
N PRO A 370 -9.53 7.49 -23.78
CA PRO A 370 -9.95 7.36 -25.17
C PRO A 370 -11.02 6.28 -25.39
N LEU A 371 -10.93 5.14 -24.69
CA LEU A 371 -11.86 4.03 -24.84
C LEU A 371 -13.27 4.37 -24.33
N LYS A 372 -13.35 5.20 -23.30
CA LYS A 372 -14.63 5.72 -22.81
C LYS A 372 -15.29 6.63 -23.84
N ARG A 373 -14.52 7.50 -24.48
CA ARG A 373 -15.00 8.42 -25.52
C ARG A 373 -15.46 7.66 -26.78
N ASP A 374 -14.67 6.68 -27.23
CA ASP A 374 -14.80 6.08 -28.55
C ASP A 374 -15.72 4.83 -28.54
N ALA A 375 -15.76 4.07 -27.44
CA ALA A 375 -16.54 2.84 -27.30
C ALA A 375 -17.51 2.84 -26.10
N GLY A 376 -17.54 3.89 -25.30
CA GLY A 376 -18.35 3.93 -24.08
C GLY A 376 -17.86 2.98 -22.97
N ILE A 377 -16.65 2.42 -23.11
CA ILE A 377 -16.05 1.50 -22.14
C ILE A 377 -15.16 2.29 -21.18
N ASP A 378 -15.49 2.26 -19.92
CA ASP A 378 -14.72 2.95 -18.90
C ASP A 378 -13.79 2.01 -18.11
N VAL A 379 -13.03 2.59 -17.21
CA VAL A 379 -12.03 1.88 -16.40
C VAL A 379 -12.64 0.73 -15.58
N ASP A 380 -13.85 0.91 -15.06
CA ASP A 380 -14.54 -0.12 -14.27
C ASP A 380 -14.93 -1.33 -15.12
N ASP A 381 -15.32 -1.12 -16.39
CA ASP A 381 -15.64 -2.21 -17.30
C ASP A 381 -14.42 -3.11 -17.53
N ILE A 382 -13.26 -2.50 -17.75
CA ILE A 382 -11.99 -3.22 -17.96
C ILE A 382 -11.55 -3.91 -16.66
N ALA A 383 -11.64 -3.23 -15.53
CA ALA A 383 -11.31 -3.78 -14.23
C ALA A 383 -12.16 -5.02 -13.90
N LYS A 384 -13.47 -4.96 -14.17
CA LYS A 384 -14.38 -6.10 -13.96
C LYS A 384 -14.14 -7.22 -14.96
N ARG A 385 -13.79 -6.89 -16.21
CA ARG A 385 -13.49 -7.90 -17.22
C ARG A 385 -12.20 -8.65 -16.92
N LEU A 386 -11.17 -7.99 -16.37
CA LEU A 386 -9.94 -8.63 -15.89
C LEU A 386 -10.20 -9.76 -14.88
N MET A 387 -11.24 -9.65 -14.05
CA MET A 387 -11.61 -10.74 -13.12
C MET A 387 -12.02 -12.01 -13.88
N ASP A 388 -12.67 -11.89 -15.03
CA ASP A 388 -13.01 -13.04 -15.88
C ASP A 388 -11.75 -13.68 -16.48
N TYR A 389 -10.72 -12.89 -16.73
CA TYR A 389 -9.39 -13.34 -17.18
C TYR A 389 -8.52 -13.90 -16.05
N GLY A 390 -9.01 -13.88 -14.80
CA GLY A 390 -8.30 -14.41 -13.64
C GLY A 390 -7.26 -13.46 -13.07
N PHE A 391 -7.52 -12.14 -13.16
CA PHE A 391 -6.68 -11.11 -12.54
C PHE A 391 -7.48 -10.20 -11.61
N HIS A 392 -6.85 -9.80 -10.53
CA HIS A 392 -7.25 -8.62 -9.80
C HIS A 392 -6.95 -7.38 -10.67
N ALA A 393 -7.86 -6.41 -10.68
CA ALA A 393 -7.62 -5.19 -11.42
C ALA A 393 -6.43 -4.41 -10.85
N PRO A 394 -5.67 -3.66 -11.69
CA PRO A 394 -4.75 -2.63 -11.22
C PRO A 394 -5.49 -1.54 -10.43
N THR A 395 -4.75 -0.62 -9.82
CA THR A 395 -5.33 0.57 -9.18
C THR A 395 -6.04 1.42 -10.23
N VAL A 396 -7.33 1.71 -9.99
CA VAL A 396 -8.19 2.42 -10.96
C VAL A 396 -8.36 3.89 -10.58
N SER A 397 -8.42 4.76 -11.60
CA SER A 397 -8.72 6.20 -11.49
C SER A 397 -7.86 6.95 -10.48
N TRP A 398 -6.63 6.50 -10.29
CA TRP A 398 -5.64 7.16 -9.43
C TRP A 398 -4.22 6.96 -10.00
N PRO A 399 -3.35 7.99 -9.95
CA PRO A 399 -3.58 9.37 -9.51
C PRO A 399 -4.42 10.19 -10.50
N VAL A 400 -4.65 9.68 -11.71
CA VAL A 400 -5.43 10.36 -12.75
C VAL A 400 -6.75 9.62 -12.99
N ALA A 401 -7.86 10.34 -12.99
CA ALA A 401 -9.17 9.77 -13.25
C ALA A 401 -9.25 9.11 -14.66
N GLY A 402 -9.86 7.93 -14.73
CA GLY A 402 -10.02 7.20 -16.00
C GLY A 402 -8.77 6.48 -16.49
N THR A 403 -7.79 6.27 -15.62
CA THR A 403 -6.57 5.51 -15.90
C THR A 403 -6.45 4.27 -15.01
N VAL A 404 -5.51 3.39 -15.30
CA VAL A 404 -5.08 2.32 -14.40
C VAL A 404 -3.59 2.44 -14.14
N MET A 405 -3.18 2.22 -12.89
CA MET A 405 -1.78 2.16 -12.49
C MET A 405 -1.38 0.71 -12.24
N VAL A 406 -0.37 0.26 -12.95
CA VAL A 406 0.13 -1.11 -12.95
C VAL A 406 1.50 -1.17 -12.29
N GLU A 407 1.64 -1.94 -11.22
CA GLU A 407 2.92 -2.28 -10.60
C GLU A 407 3.14 -3.80 -10.67
N PRO A 408 3.91 -4.30 -11.64
CA PRO A 408 4.37 -5.68 -11.64
C PRO A 408 5.64 -5.78 -10.79
N THR A 409 5.58 -6.35 -9.63
CA THR A 409 6.76 -6.44 -8.76
C THR A 409 7.85 -7.32 -9.34
N GLU A 410 9.02 -7.33 -8.72
CA GLU A 410 10.11 -8.23 -9.08
C GLU A 410 9.83 -9.70 -8.75
N SER A 411 8.76 -9.98 -8.00
CA SER A 411 8.38 -11.36 -7.64
C SER A 411 7.68 -12.13 -8.76
N GLU A 412 7.27 -11.43 -9.81
CA GLU A 412 6.52 -12.04 -10.91
C GLU A 412 7.42 -12.63 -11.99
N SER A 413 7.01 -13.77 -12.55
CA SER A 413 7.70 -14.38 -13.67
C SER A 413 7.36 -13.70 -15.00
N LEU A 414 8.24 -13.83 -16.01
CA LEU A 414 7.96 -13.35 -17.36
C LEU A 414 6.67 -13.94 -17.93
N ALA A 415 6.41 -15.23 -17.67
CA ALA A 415 5.19 -15.90 -18.13
C ALA A 415 3.92 -15.28 -17.51
N GLU A 416 3.98 -14.84 -16.26
CA GLU A 416 2.85 -14.17 -15.62
C GLU A 416 2.66 -12.73 -16.14
N LEU A 417 3.76 -12.02 -16.41
CA LEU A 417 3.70 -10.71 -17.07
C LEU A 417 3.10 -10.81 -18.47
N ASP A 418 3.50 -11.85 -19.23
CA ASP A 418 2.93 -12.14 -20.55
C ASP A 418 1.43 -12.45 -20.45
N ARG A 419 1.03 -13.31 -19.53
CA ARG A 419 -0.38 -13.66 -19.30
C ARG A 419 -1.24 -12.42 -19.00
N PHE A 420 -0.72 -11.50 -18.20
CA PHE A 420 -1.41 -10.24 -17.89
C PHE A 420 -1.50 -9.31 -19.10
N ALA A 421 -0.40 -9.16 -19.84
CA ALA A 421 -0.37 -8.35 -21.06
C ALA A 421 -1.33 -8.92 -22.12
N ASP A 422 -1.33 -10.24 -22.34
CA ASP A 422 -2.20 -10.91 -23.29
C ASP A 422 -3.68 -10.76 -22.90
N ALA A 423 -4.01 -10.82 -21.60
CA ALA A 423 -5.37 -10.55 -21.13
C ALA A 423 -5.83 -9.13 -21.47
N LEU A 424 -4.99 -8.13 -21.25
CA LEU A 424 -5.32 -6.74 -21.61
C LEU A 424 -5.41 -6.55 -23.14
N VAL A 425 -4.53 -7.17 -23.92
CA VAL A 425 -4.61 -7.13 -25.38
C VAL A 425 -5.91 -7.80 -25.87
N ALA A 426 -6.30 -8.94 -25.30
CA ALA A 426 -7.57 -9.60 -25.66
C ALA A 426 -8.78 -8.72 -25.29
N ILE A 427 -8.77 -8.06 -24.14
CA ILE A 427 -9.79 -7.07 -23.75
C ILE A 427 -9.84 -5.92 -24.76
N ARG A 428 -8.70 -5.45 -25.27
CA ARG A 428 -8.65 -4.41 -26.31
C ARG A 428 -9.31 -4.87 -27.60
N GLU A 429 -9.19 -6.13 -27.99
CA GLU A 429 -9.90 -6.68 -29.15
C GLU A 429 -11.41 -6.76 -28.90
N GLU A 430 -11.85 -7.12 -27.69
CA GLU A 430 -13.29 -7.05 -27.35
C GLU A 430 -13.83 -5.61 -27.48
N ILE A 431 -13.03 -4.60 -27.11
CA ILE A 431 -13.40 -3.18 -27.26
C ILE A 431 -13.45 -2.79 -28.74
N ARG A 432 -12.50 -3.25 -29.57
CA ARG A 432 -12.51 -3.01 -31.02
C ARG A 432 -13.76 -3.58 -31.71
N ALA A 433 -14.25 -4.73 -31.21
CA ALA A 433 -15.51 -5.28 -31.73
C ALA A 433 -16.70 -4.35 -31.43
N ILE A 434 -16.68 -3.60 -30.34
CA ILE A 434 -17.69 -2.57 -30.06
C ILE A 434 -17.49 -1.34 -30.96
N GLU A 435 -16.28 -0.86 -31.11
CA GLU A 435 -15.94 0.29 -31.99
C GLU A 435 -16.35 0.05 -33.46
N THR A 436 -16.23 -1.19 -33.92
CA THR A 436 -16.61 -1.58 -35.31
C THR A 436 -18.07 -1.98 -35.46
N GLY A 437 -18.86 -1.97 -34.37
CA GLY A 437 -20.29 -2.35 -34.41
C GLY A 437 -20.55 -3.85 -34.54
N THR A 438 -19.53 -4.70 -34.36
CA THR A 438 -19.69 -6.17 -34.37
C THR A 438 -20.11 -6.74 -32.99
N SER A 439 -20.04 -5.93 -31.95
CA SER A 439 -20.52 -6.24 -30.59
C SER A 439 -21.47 -5.14 -30.12
N ASP A 440 -22.53 -5.53 -29.42
CA ASP A 440 -23.49 -4.58 -28.86
C ASP A 440 -22.83 -3.65 -27.82
N PRO A 441 -23.01 -2.33 -27.87
CA PRO A 441 -22.35 -1.40 -26.99
C PRO A 441 -22.83 -1.46 -25.53
N GLN A 442 -24.02 -2.01 -25.27
CA GLN A 442 -24.62 -2.08 -23.93
C GLN A 442 -24.69 -3.51 -23.36
N ASN A 443 -24.80 -4.51 -24.24
CA ASN A 443 -24.91 -5.92 -23.85
C ASN A 443 -23.74 -6.74 -24.41
N ASN A 444 -22.57 -6.58 -23.83
CA ASN A 444 -21.31 -7.21 -24.23
C ASN A 444 -20.55 -7.76 -23.03
N PRO A 445 -19.48 -8.55 -23.21
CA PRO A 445 -18.72 -9.15 -22.11
C PRO A 445 -18.17 -8.15 -21.11
N LEU A 446 -17.72 -6.95 -21.54
CA LEU A 446 -17.17 -5.94 -20.63
C LEU A 446 -18.27 -5.31 -19.76
N LYS A 447 -19.41 -4.92 -20.34
CA LYS A 447 -20.53 -4.31 -19.60
C LYS A 447 -21.19 -5.28 -18.64
N ARG A 448 -21.11 -6.58 -18.90
CA ARG A 448 -21.73 -7.63 -18.07
C ARG A 448 -20.75 -8.34 -17.12
N ALA A 449 -19.45 -8.05 -17.24
CA ALA A 449 -18.43 -8.58 -16.34
C ALA A 449 -18.61 -8.06 -14.89
N PRO A 450 -18.17 -8.83 -13.87
CA PRO A 450 -17.60 -10.17 -13.96
C PRO A 450 -18.68 -11.26 -14.05
N HIS A 451 -18.32 -12.41 -14.64
CA HIS A 451 -19.23 -13.54 -14.84
C HIS A 451 -19.03 -14.58 -13.73
N THR A 452 -19.98 -14.65 -12.81
CA THR A 452 -19.96 -15.65 -11.74
C THR A 452 -20.32 -17.04 -12.25
N LEU A 453 -19.93 -18.09 -11.50
CA LEU A 453 -20.33 -19.46 -11.79
C LEU A 453 -21.87 -19.57 -11.90
N ALA A 454 -22.60 -18.97 -10.94
CA ALA A 454 -24.06 -18.99 -10.95
C ALA A 454 -24.65 -18.35 -12.23
N ALA A 455 -24.09 -17.25 -12.71
CA ALA A 455 -24.57 -16.59 -13.93
C ALA A 455 -24.31 -17.45 -15.19
N VAL A 456 -23.15 -18.12 -15.26
CA VAL A 456 -22.77 -18.94 -16.43
C VAL A 456 -23.54 -20.27 -16.48
N THR A 457 -23.90 -20.82 -15.32
CA THR A 457 -24.63 -22.11 -15.22
C THR A 457 -26.15 -21.97 -15.12
N ALA A 458 -26.70 -20.75 -15.09
CA ALA A 458 -28.14 -20.52 -15.11
C ALA A 458 -28.76 -21.08 -16.41
N ASP A 459 -30.00 -21.58 -16.33
CA ASP A 459 -30.72 -22.10 -17.49
C ASP A 459 -30.93 -21.02 -18.55
N ASP A 460 -31.26 -19.80 -18.12
CA ASP A 460 -31.46 -18.66 -19.00
C ASP A 460 -30.12 -17.96 -19.33
N TRP A 461 -29.87 -17.76 -20.62
CA TRP A 461 -28.73 -16.98 -21.12
C TRP A 461 -29.23 -16.00 -22.17
N ASP A 462 -29.49 -14.79 -21.76
CA ASP A 462 -30.05 -13.70 -22.56
C ASP A 462 -29.01 -12.79 -23.22
N ARG A 463 -27.76 -13.26 -23.30
CA ARG A 463 -26.62 -12.45 -23.77
C ARG A 463 -26.24 -12.80 -25.21
N PRO A 464 -25.86 -11.81 -26.04
CA PRO A 464 -25.51 -12.03 -27.46
C PRO A 464 -24.15 -12.67 -27.71
N TYR A 465 -23.49 -13.15 -26.66
CA TYR A 465 -22.18 -13.84 -26.68
C TYR A 465 -22.26 -15.18 -25.94
N SER A 466 -21.32 -16.08 -26.21
CA SER A 466 -21.34 -17.42 -25.64
C SER A 466 -20.93 -17.45 -24.16
N ARG A 467 -21.40 -18.48 -23.45
CA ARG A 467 -20.92 -18.80 -22.08
C ARG A 467 -19.42 -19.07 -22.04
N GLN A 468 -18.87 -19.66 -23.12
CA GLN A 468 -17.43 -19.88 -23.27
C GLN A 468 -16.68 -18.55 -23.25
N GLN A 469 -17.10 -17.58 -24.06
CA GLN A 469 -16.50 -16.24 -24.13
C GLN A 469 -16.66 -15.50 -22.79
N ALA A 470 -17.78 -15.68 -22.10
CA ALA A 470 -17.98 -15.09 -20.78
C ALA A 470 -17.00 -15.61 -19.74
N ALA A 471 -16.91 -16.94 -19.64
CA ALA A 471 -16.22 -17.63 -18.52
C ALA A 471 -14.74 -17.90 -18.80
N PHE A 472 -14.39 -18.21 -20.04
CA PHE A 472 -13.07 -18.68 -20.43
C PHE A 472 -12.58 -17.93 -21.67
N PRO A 473 -12.35 -16.61 -21.55
CA PRO A 473 -11.98 -15.78 -22.68
C PRO A 473 -10.58 -16.06 -23.24
N MET A 474 -9.72 -16.79 -22.51
CA MET A 474 -8.42 -17.24 -22.99
C MET A 474 -8.35 -18.76 -23.09
N GLU A 475 -7.55 -19.24 -24.05
CA GLU A 475 -7.28 -20.67 -24.22
C GLU A 475 -6.58 -21.24 -22.97
N GLY A 476 -6.95 -22.45 -22.57
CA GLY A 476 -6.38 -23.14 -21.42
C GLY A 476 -6.83 -22.64 -20.05
N GLN A 477 -7.61 -21.58 -19.98
CA GLN A 477 -8.03 -20.98 -18.70
C GLN A 477 -8.93 -21.88 -17.85
N GLN A 478 -9.59 -22.89 -18.44
CA GLN A 478 -10.45 -23.82 -17.71
C GLN A 478 -9.71 -24.54 -16.57
N ALA A 479 -8.42 -24.82 -16.76
CA ALA A 479 -7.61 -25.57 -15.78
C ALA A 479 -7.31 -24.77 -14.52
N SER A 480 -7.32 -23.43 -14.60
CA SER A 480 -6.90 -22.53 -13.51
C SER A 480 -7.94 -21.44 -13.18
N LYS A 481 -9.20 -21.67 -13.58
CA LYS A 481 -10.28 -20.68 -13.39
C LYS A 481 -10.55 -20.39 -11.93
N VAL A 482 -10.39 -19.14 -11.55
CA VAL A 482 -10.92 -18.59 -10.30
C VAL A 482 -12.21 -17.85 -10.64
N TRP A 483 -13.31 -18.29 -10.03
CA TRP A 483 -14.62 -17.72 -10.32
C TRP A 483 -14.86 -16.46 -9.49
N PRO A 484 -15.27 -15.35 -10.10
CA PRO A 484 -15.74 -14.18 -9.36
C PRO A 484 -16.89 -14.57 -8.42
N ALA A 485 -16.80 -14.20 -7.15
CA ALA A 485 -17.82 -14.55 -6.15
C ALA A 485 -19.08 -13.69 -6.29
N VAL A 486 -18.96 -12.49 -6.86
CA VAL A 486 -20.03 -11.49 -6.97
C VAL A 486 -20.08 -10.97 -8.41
N ALA A 487 -21.29 -10.88 -8.99
CA ALA A 487 -21.51 -10.20 -10.25
C ALA A 487 -21.38 -8.67 -10.10
N ARG A 488 -21.54 -7.94 -11.20
CA ARG A 488 -21.45 -6.46 -11.16
C ARG A 488 -22.46 -5.87 -10.20
N ILE A 489 -21.98 -4.99 -9.33
CA ILE A 489 -22.77 -4.15 -8.43
C ILE A 489 -22.65 -2.69 -8.82
N ASP A 490 -23.66 -1.89 -8.48
CA ASP A 490 -23.61 -0.44 -8.62
C ASP A 490 -22.98 0.16 -7.35
N ASN A 491 -21.67 0.34 -7.38
CA ASN A 491 -20.92 0.90 -6.25
C ASN A 491 -21.38 2.32 -5.92
N ALA A 492 -21.63 3.15 -6.95
CA ALA A 492 -22.03 4.52 -6.75
C ALA A 492 -23.41 4.62 -6.09
N PHE A 493 -24.34 3.74 -6.44
CA PHE A 493 -25.61 3.62 -5.75
C PHE A 493 -25.41 3.17 -4.29
N GLY A 494 -24.61 2.14 -4.05
CA GLY A 494 -24.32 1.64 -2.71
C GLY A 494 -23.71 2.69 -1.80
N ASP A 495 -22.73 3.45 -2.29
CA ASP A 495 -22.06 4.50 -1.52
C ASP A 495 -23.00 5.66 -1.17
N ARG A 496 -23.97 5.98 -2.03
CA ARG A 496 -24.96 7.05 -1.80
C ARG A 496 -26.16 6.59 -0.97
N ASN A 497 -26.40 5.29 -0.90
CA ASN A 497 -27.57 4.71 -0.23
C ASN A 497 -27.14 3.73 0.86
N LEU A 498 -26.30 4.21 1.78
CA LEU A 498 -25.86 3.43 2.93
C LEU A 498 -27.06 3.05 3.80
N VAL A 499 -27.18 1.75 4.09
CA VAL A 499 -28.13 1.25 5.08
C VAL A 499 -27.45 1.26 6.43
N CYS A 500 -27.74 2.26 7.26
CA CYS A 500 -27.29 2.28 8.64
C CYS A 500 -28.23 1.41 9.48
N THR A 501 -27.68 0.35 10.08
CA THR A 501 -28.40 -0.53 11.02
C THR A 501 -28.22 -0.11 12.48
N CYS A 502 -27.49 0.97 12.74
CA CYS A 502 -27.36 1.55 14.08
C CYS A 502 -28.69 2.17 14.51
N PRO A 503 -29.26 1.78 15.64
CA PRO A 503 -30.45 2.46 16.17
C PRO A 503 -30.10 3.92 16.50
N SER A 504 -31.07 4.80 16.35
CA SER A 504 -30.90 6.21 16.77
C SER A 504 -30.68 6.30 18.28
N VAL A 505 -30.09 7.40 18.73
CA VAL A 505 -29.85 7.62 20.17
C VAL A 505 -31.19 7.57 20.94
N GLU A 506 -32.25 8.09 20.35
CA GLU A 506 -33.60 8.05 20.93
C GLU A 506 -34.14 6.63 21.04
N ALA A 507 -33.90 5.78 20.04
CA ALA A 507 -34.32 4.37 20.10
C ALA A 507 -33.53 3.57 21.15
N VAL A 508 -32.26 3.92 21.40
CA VAL A 508 -31.46 3.33 22.48
C VAL A 508 -31.90 3.84 23.84
N ALA A 509 -32.25 5.12 23.96
CA ALA A 509 -32.70 5.73 25.21
C ALA A 509 -34.06 5.19 25.68
N VAL A 510 -34.94 4.76 24.75
CA VAL A 510 -36.23 4.12 25.09
C VAL A 510 -36.09 2.67 25.53
N ALA A 511 -34.98 2.01 25.18
CA ALA A 511 -34.70 0.61 25.51
C ALA A 511 -33.93 0.43 26.84
N ALA A 512 -33.48 1.51 27.45
CA ALA A 512 -32.79 1.56 28.76
C ALA A 512 -33.78 1.91 29.88
#